data_1421762d1a301cef0503e25b6915bb08
#
_entry.id   1421762d1a301cef0503e25b6915bb08
#
_cell.length_a   1.000
_cell.length_b   1.000
_cell.length_c   1.000
_cell.angle_alpha   90.00
_cell.angle_beta   90.00
_cell.angle_gamma   90.00
#
_symmetry.space_group_name_H-M   'P 1'
#
loop_
_entity.id
_entity.type
_entity.pdbx_description
1 polymer ?
#
loop_
_entity_poly.entity_id
_entity_poly.type
_entity_poly.pdbx_seq_one_letter_code
_entity_poly.pdbx_strand_id
1 'polypeptide(L)'
;DGKLWMFNLVGKERIDRLLDVFEYARRRYGVDTFIIDSFMRLGIGVDDYKAQDAAIFHLTDWVVSRPVHLHLVAHARKSNDSTQAPATEDVKGTSEIGANAFNIISVWRNRKLEEDLEAAKISGDDELRQHLEEMPPVSLTIAKQRNGDYEGKKSVFFDSRNYRYYGSKKDNRRYISKK
;
A
#
# COMPACT_ATOMS: atom_id res chain seq x y z
N ASP A 1 -11.04 -10.15 -23.00
CA ASP A 1 -9.74 -10.50 -22.42
C ASP A 1 -9.61 -9.95 -21.01
N GLY A 2 -10.36 -10.51 -20.05
CA GLY A 2 -10.39 -10.05 -18.67
C GLY A 2 -9.08 -10.36 -17.94
N LYS A 3 -8.18 -9.38 -17.84
CA LYS A 3 -6.97 -9.44 -17.03
C LYS A 3 -7.13 -8.80 -15.65
N LEU A 4 -8.20 -8.05 -15.45
CA LEU A 4 -8.53 -7.39 -14.19
C LEU A 4 -10.02 -7.59 -13.89
N TRP A 5 -10.29 -8.05 -12.69
CA TRP A 5 -11.64 -8.24 -12.17
C TRP A 5 -11.83 -7.34 -10.96
N MET A 6 -12.93 -6.62 -10.93
CA MET A 6 -13.26 -5.77 -9.80
C MET A 6 -14.50 -6.31 -9.11
N PHE A 7 -14.36 -6.65 -7.84
CA PHE A 7 -15.48 -7.02 -6.98
C PHE A 7 -15.85 -5.81 -6.12
N ASN A 8 -16.98 -5.20 -6.44
CA ASN A 8 -17.46 -4.05 -5.68
C ASN A 8 -18.25 -4.52 -4.46
N LEU A 9 -17.61 -4.52 -3.31
CA LEU A 9 -18.25 -4.79 -2.02
C LEU A 9 -19.08 -3.57 -1.60
N VAL A 10 -20.40 -3.72 -1.64
CA VAL A 10 -21.33 -2.73 -1.10
C VAL A 10 -21.77 -3.22 0.29
N GLY A 11 -21.31 -2.53 1.34
CA GLY A 11 -21.65 -2.86 2.73
C GLY A 11 -20.53 -3.60 3.47
N LYS A 12 -20.92 -4.19 4.63
CA LYS A 12 -20.03 -4.98 5.47
C LYS A 12 -20.16 -6.45 5.08
N GLU A 13 -19.21 -6.96 4.33
CA GLU A 13 -19.18 -8.38 3.97
C GLU A 13 -18.30 -9.17 4.92
N ARG A 14 -18.72 -10.40 5.20
CA ARG A 14 -17.93 -11.33 6.00
C ARG A 14 -16.76 -11.86 5.19
N ILE A 15 -15.67 -12.09 5.87
CA ILE A 15 -14.43 -12.63 5.29
C ILE A 15 -14.68 -13.94 4.52
N ASP A 16 -15.55 -14.82 5.03
CA ASP A 16 -15.85 -16.10 4.41
C ASP A 16 -16.42 -15.91 3.00
N ARG A 17 -17.37 -14.99 2.83
CA ARG A 17 -17.95 -14.69 1.52
C ARG A 17 -16.94 -14.09 0.55
N LEU A 18 -16.03 -13.25 1.05
CA LEU A 18 -14.94 -12.71 0.23
C LEU A 18 -14.03 -13.84 -0.27
N LEU A 19 -13.67 -14.77 0.61
CA LEU A 19 -12.83 -15.90 0.26
C LEU A 19 -13.53 -16.86 -0.72
N ASP A 20 -14.85 -17.04 -0.62
CA ASP A 20 -15.64 -17.79 -1.60
C ASP A 20 -15.59 -17.16 -3.00
N VAL A 21 -15.70 -15.83 -3.07
CA VAL A 21 -15.56 -15.07 -4.32
C VAL A 21 -14.15 -15.21 -4.89
N PHE A 22 -13.14 -15.12 -4.05
CA PHE A 22 -11.75 -15.30 -4.46
C PHE A 22 -11.49 -16.72 -4.97
N GLU A 23 -12.00 -17.72 -4.28
CA GLU A 23 -11.88 -19.11 -4.70
C GLU A 23 -12.60 -19.38 -6.03
N TYR A 24 -13.78 -18.79 -6.22
CA TYR A 24 -14.48 -18.84 -7.50
C TYR A 24 -13.65 -18.20 -8.63
N ALA A 25 -13.10 -16.98 -8.38
CA ALA A 25 -12.30 -16.29 -9.36
C ALA A 25 -11.03 -17.08 -9.73
N ARG A 26 -10.36 -17.66 -8.73
CA ARG A 26 -9.21 -18.52 -8.92
C ARG A 26 -9.53 -19.72 -9.81
N ARG A 27 -10.60 -20.47 -9.49
CA ARG A 27 -10.96 -21.68 -10.22
C ARG A 27 -11.53 -21.40 -11.61
N ARG A 28 -12.36 -20.38 -11.72
CA ARG A 28 -13.11 -20.10 -12.95
C ARG A 28 -12.31 -19.32 -13.98
N TYR A 29 -11.48 -18.39 -13.51
CA TYR A 29 -10.78 -17.42 -14.36
C TYR A 29 -9.26 -17.50 -14.26
N GLY A 30 -8.73 -18.37 -13.42
CA GLY A 30 -7.29 -18.51 -13.24
C GLY A 30 -6.64 -17.30 -12.56
N VAL A 31 -7.39 -16.56 -11.73
CA VAL A 31 -6.83 -15.43 -11.00
C VAL A 31 -5.86 -15.95 -9.95
N ASP A 32 -4.65 -15.43 -9.94
CA ASP A 32 -3.57 -15.80 -9.02
C ASP A 32 -3.14 -14.65 -8.10
N THR A 33 -3.56 -13.43 -8.41
CA THR A 33 -3.20 -12.23 -7.65
C THR A 33 -4.46 -11.52 -7.19
N PHE A 34 -4.58 -11.32 -5.88
CA PHE A 34 -5.73 -10.70 -5.23
C PHE A 34 -5.32 -9.45 -4.48
N ILE A 35 -6.21 -8.45 -4.45
CA ILE A 35 -5.98 -7.18 -3.74
C ILE A 35 -7.20 -6.87 -2.90
N ILE A 36 -7.01 -6.64 -1.61
CA ILE A 36 -8.03 -6.13 -0.69
C ILE A 36 -7.66 -4.68 -0.35
N ASP A 37 -8.44 -3.72 -0.84
CA ASP A 37 -8.30 -2.30 -0.51
C ASP A 37 -9.58 -1.80 0.16
N SER A 38 -9.60 -1.79 1.46
CA SER A 38 -8.58 -2.06 2.47
C SER A 38 -9.13 -2.99 3.56
N PHE A 39 -8.24 -3.46 4.46
CA PHE A 39 -8.59 -4.28 5.62
C PHE A 39 -9.77 -3.70 6.43
N MET A 40 -9.80 -2.36 6.58
CA MET A 40 -10.86 -1.66 7.30
C MET A 40 -12.26 -1.79 6.66
N ARG A 41 -12.34 -2.26 5.41
CA ARG A 41 -13.61 -2.50 4.69
C ARG A 41 -14.20 -3.89 4.92
N LEU A 42 -13.49 -4.77 5.60
CA LEU A 42 -13.99 -6.12 5.93
C LEU A 42 -15.11 -6.13 6.97
N GLY A 43 -15.59 -4.95 7.39
CA GLY A 43 -16.76 -4.83 8.27
C GLY A 43 -16.52 -5.21 9.72
N ILE A 44 -15.26 -5.41 10.10
CA ILE A 44 -14.84 -5.74 11.46
C ILE A 44 -14.73 -4.44 12.26
N GLY A 45 -15.20 -4.47 13.52
CA GLY A 45 -15.08 -3.32 14.42
C GLY A 45 -13.64 -2.89 14.63
N VAL A 46 -13.40 -1.58 14.75
CA VAL A 46 -12.04 -1.02 14.92
C VAL A 46 -11.40 -1.54 16.21
N ASP A 47 -12.21 -1.78 17.24
CA ASP A 47 -11.76 -2.24 18.57
C ASP A 47 -11.99 -3.75 18.76
N ASP A 48 -12.48 -4.46 17.75
CA ASP A 48 -12.69 -5.90 17.80
C ASP A 48 -11.43 -6.64 17.30
N TYR A 49 -10.38 -6.58 18.11
CA TYR A 49 -9.09 -7.21 17.80
C TYR A 49 -9.21 -8.72 17.58
N LYS A 50 -10.10 -9.42 18.31
CA LYS A 50 -10.30 -10.87 18.15
C LYS A 50 -10.85 -11.21 16.76
N ALA A 51 -11.84 -10.46 16.30
CA ALA A 51 -12.37 -10.67 14.95
C ALA A 51 -11.37 -10.26 13.87
N GLN A 52 -10.53 -9.25 14.14
CA GLN A 52 -9.45 -8.86 13.24
C GLN A 52 -8.39 -9.97 13.13
N ASP A 53 -7.97 -10.55 14.26
CA ASP A 53 -7.02 -11.67 14.29
C ASP A 53 -7.57 -12.88 13.53
N ALA A 54 -8.82 -13.25 13.77
CA ALA A 54 -9.48 -14.34 13.06
C ALA A 54 -9.50 -14.08 11.53
N ALA A 55 -9.80 -12.86 11.11
CA ALA A 55 -9.81 -12.51 9.69
C ALA A 55 -8.41 -12.62 9.05
N ILE A 56 -7.38 -12.13 9.73
CA ILE A 56 -5.99 -12.26 9.26
C ILE A 56 -5.58 -13.72 9.17
N PHE A 57 -5.94 -14.53 10.17
CA PHE A 57 -5.66 -15.96 10.15
C PHE A 57 -6.33 -16.66 8.96
N HIS A 58 -7.63 -16.41 8.71
CA HIS A 58 -8.37 -16.97 7.57
C HIS A 58 -7.75 -16.57 6.22
N LEU A 59 -7.35 -15.29 6.07
CA LEU A 59 -6.68 -14.81 4.87
C LEU A 59 -5.34 -15.51 4.66
N THR A 60 -4.53 -15.62 5.71
CA THR A 60 -3.21 -16.23 5.65
C THR A 60 -3.30 -17.71 5.33
N ASP A 61 -4.21 -18.44 5.98
CA ASP A 61 -4.44 -19.87 5.73
C ASP A 61 -4.91 -20.12 4.28
N TRP A 62 -5.82 -19.27 3.79
CA TRP A 62 -6.28 -19.35 2.41
C TRP A 62 -5.15 -19.15 1.41
N VAL A 63 -4.27 -18.18 1.64
CA VAL A 63 -3.13 -17.87 0.75
C VAL A 63 -2.08 -18.98 0.80
N VAL A 64 -1.69 -19.43 2.00
CA VAL A 64 -0.62 -20.44 2.18
C VAL A 64 -1.00 -21.78 1.56
N SER A 65 -2.29 -22.12 1.58
CA SER A 65 -2.79 -23.38 1.04
C SER A 65 -2.99 -23.38 -0.49
N ARG A 66 -2.69 -22.29 -1.20
CA ARG A 66 -2.95 -22.11 -2.62
C ARG A 66 -1.80 -21.39 -3.34
N PRO A 67 -1.59 -21.64 -4.66
CA PRO A 67 -0.61 -20.91 -5.45
C PRO A 67 -1.15 -19.52 -5.84
N VAL A 68 -1.32 -18.65 -4.86
CA VAL A 68 -1.87 -17.29 -5.04
C VAL A 68 -1.04 -16.26 -4.29
N HIS A 69 -1.17 -15.00 -4.70
CA HIS A 69 -0.62 -13.85 -4.01
C HIS A 69 -1.74 -12.91 -3.55
N LEU A 70 -1.66 -12.42 -2.31
CA LEU A 70 -2.63 -11.47 -1.75
C LEU A 70 -1.92 -10.19 -1.30
N HIS A 71 -2.35 -9.07 -1.84
CA HIS A 71 -2.03 -7.75 -1.33
C HIS A 71 -3.14 -7.28 -0.39
N LEU A 72 -2.80 -7.07 0.88
CA LEU A 72 -3.70 -6.49 1.86
C LEU A 72 -3.29 -5.05 2.14
N VAL A 73 -4.12 -4.10 1.75
CA VAL A 73 -3.90 -2.68 2.06
C VAL A 73 -4.40 -2.39 3.46
N ALA A 74 -3.52 -1.88 4.30
CA ALA A 74 -3.83 -1.41 5.64
C ALA A 74 -3.38 0.04 5.81
N HIS A 75 -4.14 0.83 6.58
CA HIS A 75 -3.78 2.21 6.86
C HIS A 75 -2.85 2.28 8.08
N ALA A 76 -1.88 3.18 8.04
CA ALA A 76 -1.13 3.52 9.24
C ALA A 76 -1.97 4.36 10.22
N ARG A 77 -1.68 4.26 11.51
CA ARG A 77 -2.18 5.19 12.52
C ARG A 77 -1.63 6.58 12.21
N LYS A 78 -2.37 7.61 12.59
CA LYS A 78 -1.84 8.98 12.49
C LYS A 78 -0.66 9.12 13.44
N SER A 79 0.52 9.40 12.89
CA SER A 79 1.66 9.80 13.69
C SER A 79 1.47 11.24 14.17
N ASN A 80 1.95 11.56 15.38
CA ASN A 80 2.05 12.94 15.87
C ASN A 80 3.13 13.73 15.11
N ASP A 81 4.05 13.05 14.45
CA ASP A 81 5.10 13.62 13.63
C ASP A 81 4.84 13.30 12.15
N SER A 82 4.40 14.33 11.41
CA SER A 82 4.13 14.23 9.97
C SER A 82 5.40 14.17 9.11
N THR A 83 6.57 14.36 9.73
CA THR A 83 7.86 14.38 9.02
C THR A 83 8.50 13.00 8.91
N GLN A 84 7.97 12.00 9.64
CA GLN A 84 8.51 10.64 9.68
C GLN A 84 7.57 9.65 9.02
N ALA A 85 8.17 8.71 8.27
CA ALA A 85 7.42 7.59 7.72
C ALA A 85 6.95 6.66 8.84
N PRO A 86 5.71 6.11 8.76
CA PRO A 86 5.21 5.17 9.75
C PRO A 86 6.10 3.94 9.85
N ALA A 87 6.31 3.48 11.07
CA ALA A 87 6.95 2.19 11.35
C ALA A 87 5.97 1.01 11.14
N THR A 88 6.47 -0.20 11.23
CA THR A 88 5.64 -1.42 11.06
C THR A 88 4.57 -1.52 12.15
N GLU A 89 4.87 -1.03 13.35
CA GLU A 89 3.98 -1.02 14.51
C GLU A 89 2.85 0.01 14.39
N ASP A 90 2.98 0.96 13.45
CA ASP A 90 1.98 2.00 13.21
C ASP A 90 0.82 1.51 12.34
N VAL A 91 0.78 0.25 11.95
CA VAL A 91 -0.35 -0.30 11.19
C VAL A 91 -1.63 -0.20 12.03
N LYS A 92 -2.68 0.39 11.45
CA LYS A 92 -3.96 0.49 12.11
C LYS A 92 -4.67 -0.86 12.11
N GLY A 93 -5.02 -1.34 13.30
CA GLY A 93 -5.65 -2.63 13.53
C GLY A 93 -4.83 -3.49 14.47
N THR A 94 -4.96 -4.80 14.34
CA THR A 94 -4.24 -5.78 15.16
C THR A 94 -2.77 -5.90 14.78
N SER A 95 -1.91 -6.24 15.76
CA SER A 95 -0.51 -6.59 15.53
C SER A 95 -0.32 -7.83 14.64
N GLU A 96 -1.36 -8.69 14.57
CA GLU A 96 -1.34 -9.91 13.75
C GLU A 96 -1.19 -9.63 12.25
N ILE A 97 -1.58 -8.43 11.78
CA ILE A 97 -1.33 -8.00 10.40
C ILE A 97 0.17 -8.03 10.10
N GLY A 98 0.97 -7.40 10.97
CA GLY A 98 2.42 -7.38 10.81
C GLY A 98 3.08 -8.74 11.06
N ALA A 99 2.59 -9.49 12.06
CA ALA A 99 3.12 -10.80 12.43
C ALA A 99 2.94 -11.83 11.29
N ASN A 100 1.76 -11.88 10.67
CA ASN A 100 1.42 -12.89 9.65
C ASN A 100 1.86 -12.48 8.23
N ALA A 101 2.05 -11.19 7.93
CA ALA A 101 2.51 -10.76 6.62
C ALA A 101 3.89 -11.33 6.28
N PHE A 102 4.05 -11.86 5.07
CA PHE A 102 5.35 -12.33 4.54
C PHE A 102 6.22 -11.15 4.11
N ASN A 103 5.60 -10.14 3.55
CA ASN A 103 6.26 -8.90 3.14
C ASN A 103 5.44 -7.71 3.63
N ILE A 104 6.12 -6.66 4.07
CA ILE A 104 5.51 -5.40 4.47
C ILE A 104 6.18 -4.27 3.71
N ILE A 105 5.37 -3.54 2.94
CA ILE A 105 5.81 -2.37 2.20
C ILE A 105 5.00 -1.18 2.67
N SER A 106 5.66 -0.20 3.27
CA SER A 106 5.05 1.07 3.64
C SER A 106 5.24 2.09 2.52
N VAL A 107 4.17 2.79 2.18
CA VAL A 107 4.18 3.92 1.25
C VAL A 107 3.87 5.17 2.05
N TRP A 108 4.81 6.10 2.11
CA TRP A 108 4.65 7.34 2.85
C TRP A 108 4.89 8.55 1.96
N ARG A 109 3.99 9.54 2.07
CA ARG A 109 4.05 10.81 1.38
C ARG A 109 4.41 11.91 2.38
N ASN A 110 5.49 12.63 2.10
CA ASN A 110 5.94 13.75 2.92
C ASN A 110 5.08 15.00 2.66
N ARG A 111 4.01 15.14 3.41
CA ARG A 111 3.11 16.29 3.28
C ARG A 111 3.78 17.59 3.72
N LYS A 112 4.68 17.53 4.70
CA LYS A 112 5.41 18.71 5.16
C LYS A 112 6.28 19.30 4.04
N LEU A 113 6.96 18.46 3.27
CA LEU A 113 7.72 18.90 2.10
C LEU A 113 6.83 19.61 1.07
N GLU A 114 5.60 19.15 0.88
CA GLU A 114 4.65 19.76 -0.06
C GLU A 114 4.17 21.12 0.45
N GLU A 115 3.89 21.23 1.76
CA GLU A 115 3.51 22.49 2.40
C GLU A 115 4.65 23.51 2.33
N ASP A 116 5.89 23.10 2.62
CA ASP A 116 7.06 23.95 2.56
C ASP A 116 7.35 24.42 1.12
N LEU A 117 7.16 23.54 0.14
CA LEU A 117 7.29 23.88 -1.28
C LEU A 117 6.25 24.94 -1.72
N GLU A 118 5.02 24.80 -1.24
CA GLU A 118 3.98 25.77 -1.54
C GLU A 118 4.25 27.12 -0.86
N ALA A 119 4.73 27.10 0.40
CA ALA A 119 5.14 28.31 1.10
C ALA A 119 6.31 29.03 0.40
N ALA A 120 7.31 28.29 -0.08
CA ALA A 120 8.43 28.85 -0.83
C ALA A 120 7.99 29.50 -2.16
N LYS A 121 7.00 28.93 -2.85
CA LYS A 121 6.41 29.54 -4.04
C LYS A 121 5.70 30.84 -3.74
N ILE A 122 4.93 30.87 -2.65
CA ILE A 122 4.18 32.08 -2.23
C ILE A 122 5.12 33.20 -1.80
N SER A 123 6.20 32.86 -1.07
CA SER A 123 7.19 33.85 -0.62
C SER A 123 8.12 34.36 -1.73
N GLY A 124 8.15 33.68 -2.89
CA GLY A 124 9.07 33.99 -3.96
C GLY A 124 10.53 33.58 -3.68
N ASP A 125 10.76 32.69 -2.72
CA ASP A 125 12.09 32.16 -2.41
C ASP A 125 12.47 31.06 -3.43
N ASP A 126 13.07 31.50 -4.53
CA ASP A 126 13.44 30.61 -5.62
C ASP A 126 14.54 29.61 -5.27
N GLU A 127 15.47 29.98 -4.38
CA GLU A 127 16.54 29.09 -3.93
C GLU A 127 15.97 27.95 -3.08
N LEU A 128 15.15 28.30 -2.09
CA LEU A 128 14.49 27.30 -1.25
C LEU A 128 13.55 26.40 -2.08
N ARG A 129 12.77 27.00 -3.00
CA ARG A 129 11.91 26.26 -3.89
C ARG A 129 12.68 25.22 -4.71
N GLN A 130 13.78 25.61 -5.32
CA GLN A 130 14.60 24.70 -6.14
C GLN A 130 15.18 23.57 -5.29
N HIS A 131 15.66 23.89 -4.09
CA HIS A 131 16.16 22.89 -3.15
C HIS A 131 15.08 21.87 -2.77
N LEU A 132 13.89 22.33 -2.37
CA LEU A 132 12.78 21.46 -2.00
C LEU A 132 12.26 20.62 -3.18
N GLU A 133 12.25 21.15 -4.39
CA GLU A 133 11.86 20.43 -5.60
C GLU A 133 12.81 19.25 -5.91
N GLU A 134 14.06 19.29 -5.50
CA GLU A 134 15.00 18.17 -5.66
C GLU A 134 14.77 17.03 -4.67
N MET A 135 14.04 17.28 -3.58
CA MET A 135 13.75 16.27 -2.58
C MET A 135 12.63 15.33 -3.03
N PRO A 136 12.79 14.01 -2.89
CA PRO A 136 11.74 13.06 -3.25
C PRO A 136 10.60 13.09 -2.21
N PRO A 137 9.35 13.37 -2.64
CA PRO A 137 8.23 13.55 -1.73
C PRO A 137 7.62 12.24 -1.20
N VAL A 138 8.02 11.10 -1.75
CA VAL A 138 7.48 9.79 -1.37
C VAL A 138 8.60 8.83 -1.00
N SER A 139 8.35 8.02 0.01
CA SER A 139 9.23 6.89 0.32
C SER A 139 8.48 5.57 0.34
N LEU A 140 9.15 4.55 -0.18
CA LEU A 140 8.77 3.15 -0.09
C LEU A 140 9.71 2.49 0.90
N THR A 141 9.18 1.96 2.00
CA THR A 141 9.98 1.22 2.99
C THR A 141 9.59 -0.25 2.93
N ILE A 142 10.57 -1.10 2.63
CA ILE A 142 10.42 -2.55 2.76
C ILE A 142 10.79 -2.87 4.21
N ALA A 143 9.76 -3.02 5.04
CA ALA A 143 9.91 -3.15 6.49
C ALA A 143 10.01 -4.61 6.93
N LYS A 144 9.60 -5.54 6.06
CA LYS A 144 9.71 -6.98 6.28
C LYS A 144 9.76 -7.71 4.94
N GLN A 145 10.66 -8.67 4.82
CA GLN A 145 10.75 -9.54 3.65
C GLN A 145 11.20 -10.94 4.07
N ARG A 146 10.27 -11.90 4.20
CA ARG A 146 10.62 -13.27 4.66
C ARG A 146 11.42 -14.08 3.63
N ASN A 147 11.19 -13.83 2.34
CA ASN A 147 11.79 -14.61 1.26
C ASN A 147 12.92 -13.87 0.54
N GLY A 148 13.52 -12.87 1.18
CA GLY A 148 14.62 -12.09 0.63
C GLY A 148 15.41 -11.39 1.72
N ASP A 149 16.58 -10.88 1.35
CA ASP A 149 17.56 -10.31 2.29
C ASP A 149 17.50 -8.78 2.35
N TYR A 150 16.58 -8.16 1.58
CA TYR A 150 16.55 -6.71 1.49
C TYR A 150 15.42 -6.13 2.34
N GLU A 151 15.81 -5.40 3.37
CA GLU A 151 14.97 -4.47 4.11
C GLU A 151 15.58 -3.07 4.01
N GLY A 152 14.75 -2.07 3.74
CA GLY A 152 15.28 -0.72 3.57
C GLY A 152 14.29 0.25 2.94
N LYS A 153 14.74 1.49 2.79
CA LYS A 153 13.95 2.61 2.30
C LYS A 153 14.42 3.05 0.91
N LYS A 154 13.47 3.26 0.01
CA LYS A 154 13.69 3.90 -1.30
C LYS A 154 12.84 5.15 -1.40
N SER A 155 13.47 6.25 -1.74
CA SER A 155 12.78 7.51 -2.03
C SER A 155 12.45 7.58 -3.51
N VAL A 156 11.25 8.09 -3.82
CA VAL A 156 10.73 8.16 -5.19
C VAL A 156 9.99 9.47 -5.42
N PHE A 157 9.97 9.89 -6.69
CA PHE A 157 9.17 11.02 -7.16
C PHE A 157 7.85 10.51 -7.71
N PHE A 158 6.79 11.32 -7.56
CA PHE A 158 5.47 11.03 -8.08
C PHE A 158 5.10 12.03 -9.18
N ASP A 159 4.68 11.55 -10.35
CA ASP A 159 4.14 12.38 -11.42
C ASP A 159 2.61 12.26 -11.45
N SER A 160 1.92 13.33 -11.06
CA SER A 160 0.46 13.39 -11.01
C SER A 160 -0.22 13.33 -12.39
N ARG A 161 0.51 13.61 -13.47
CA ARG A 161 -0.03 13.58 -14.85
C ARG A 161 -0.27 12.16 -15.36
N ASN A 162 0.51 11.20 -14.85
CA ASN A 162 0.47 9.80 -15.29
C ASN A 162 0.38 8.80 -14.14
N TYR A 163 0.29 9.29 -12.91
CA TYR A 163 0.19 8.48 -11.67
C TYR A 163 1.33 7.47 -11.51
N ARG A 164 2.55 7.85 -11.91
CA ARG A 164 3.72 6.99 -11.82
C ARG A 164 4.72 7.47 -10.78
N TYR A 165 5.44 6.50 -10.24
CA TYR A 165 6.58 6.73 -9.37
C TYR A 165 7.89 6.52 -10.13
N TYR A 166 8.88 7.39 -9.87
CA TYR A 166 10.20 7.35 -10.49
C TYR A 166 11.28 7.33 -9.43
N GLY A 167 12.36 6.58 -9.66
CA GLY A 167 13.54 6.60 -8.80
C GLY A 167 14.36 7.88 -8.93
N SER A 168 14.23 8.61 -10.04
CA SER A 168 14.92 9.86 -10.31
C SER A 168 14.09 10.76 -11.24
N LYS A 169 14.14 12.08 -11.05
CA LYS A 169 13.54 13.06 -11.98
C LYS A 169 14.06 12.95 -13.42
N LYS A 170 15.28 12.43 -13.59
CA LYS A 170 15.91 12.22 -14.90
C LYS A 170 15.46 10.92 -15.58
N ASP A 171 14.63 10.12 -14.93
CA ASP A 171 14.14 8.83 -15.46
C ASP A 171 13.05 9.07 -16.51
N ASN A 172 13.47 9.34 -17.73
CA ASN A 172 12.63 9.52 -18.91
C ASN A 172 12.16 8.16 -19.47
N ARG A 173 11.51 7.33 -18.69
CA ARG A 173 10.95 6.07 -19.21
C ARG A 173 9.87 6.37 -20.23
N ARG A 174 10.17 6.07 -21.49
CA ARG A 174 9.20 6.17 -22.58
C ARG A 174 8.06 5.21 -22.33
N TYR A 175 6.83 5.67 -22.58
CA TYR A 175 5.68 4.78 -22.64
C TYR A 175 5.93 3.72 -23.70
N ILE A 176 5.66 2.46 -23.36
CA ILE A 176 5.54 1.43 -24.40
C ILE A 176 4.28 1.79 -25.18
N SER A 177 4.42 2.44 -26.32
CA SER A 177 3.31 2.58 -27.25
C SER A 177 2.95 1.17 -27.72
N LYS A 178 1.67 0.79 -27.58
CA LYS A 178 1.19 -0.40 -28.28
C LYS A 178 1.41 -0.13 -29.77
N LYS A 179 2.25 -0.94 -30.41
CA LYS A 179 2.22 -1.12 -31.86
C LYS A 179 0.98 -1.86 -32.25
#